data_c76adf548d0dc1b69e51235f47f6c854
#
_entry.id   c76adf548d0dc1b69e51235f47f6c854
#
_cell.length_a   1.000
_cell.length_b   1.000
_cell.length_c   1.000
_cell.angle_alpha   90.00
_cell.angle_beta   90.00
_cell.angle_gamma   90.00
#
_symmetry.space_group_name_H-M   'P 1'
#
loop_
_entity.id
_entity.type
_entity.pdbx_description
1 polymer ?
#
loop_
_entity_poly.entity_id
_entity_poly.type
_entity_poly.pdbx_seq_one_letter_code
_entity_poly.pdbx_strand_id
1 'polypeptide(L)'
;MAVNSLESGKNRALHFCATLFVIASPLLIMLILSALAGQNMFLAKPYLNDEVDYWRLMYSVKECGLNFGSTEHLVGYTAPIGPLGSHGVSPLAAWLWYALLLPWTDSAIVIAGVIMLTAALALFTLIARPGTAQLFLLGLFTLLFPPLVRYINLSMMEMPCYAGVIVYAALLFRYEKEHSGALPKSRWVLPALVLCGLWCTVLRMSNVVLFFPAILIFCDNKISWKLLGCLALYALGVLAFNWCFSLFVAPYPDVLYGLMQSDSLTELLRGLYHNTVSNILHFLDPRSDNSLPQAMARYFYLLVLVFLLIKTLLKKQGGKISFTWRWEYFGVLMAGAGCLALVVMIYFVFDWRDYRTLAPMAYFMVLWLLLRWQGEGRSFRCALAALLVFGALMAPDSYRHAAADDRFFPDGSTGLDYSALFSEGPCTLGLYGYDFSQALAKDVPPQVGICIGIFGEDSHGYGMDYILCRPSDPSPSPEYYSVSGQMEGYGTLYERTH
;
A
#
# COMPACT_ATOMS: atom_id res chain seq x y z
N MET A 1 27.69 6.75 44.52
CA MET A 1 27.79 7.36 43.15
C MET A 1 28.12 6.36 42.04
N ALA A 2 28.98 5.39 42.23
CA ALA A 2 29.39 4.43 41.18
C ALA A 2 28.25 3.48 40.71
N VAL A 3 27.36 3.04 41.61
CA VAL A 3 26.25 2.13 41.27
C VAL A 3 25.23 2.81 40.34
N ASN A 4 24.90 4.09 40.57
CA ASN A 4 23.98 4.85 39.73
C ASN A 4 24.54 5.13 38.32
N SER A 5 25.87 5.21 38.17
CA SER A 5 26.49 5.42 36.85
C SER A 5 26.53 4.14 36.01
N LEU A 6 26.72 2.99 36.64
CA LEU A 6 26.67 1.67 35.98
C LEU A 6 25.25 1.30 35.52
N GLU A 7 24.22 1.57 36.35
CA GLU A 7 22.82 1.38 35.94
C GLU A 7 22.41 2.31 34.80
N SER A 8 22.85 3.58 34.82
CA SER A 8 22.65 4.53 33.72
C SER A 8 23.31 4.08 32.42
N GLY A 9 24.54 3.53 32.51
CA GLY A 9 25.25 2.99 31.34
C GLY A 9 24.55 1.76 30.73
N LYS A 10 24.13 0.82 31.58
CA LYS A 10 23.42 -0.39 31.18
C LYS A 10 22.07 -0.07 30.51
N ASN A 11 21.34 0.90 31.04
CA ASN A 11 20.07 1.34 30.47
C ASN A 11 20.25 2.02 29.09
N ARG A 12 21.33 2.80 28.91
CA ARG A 12 21.66 3.41 27.62
C ARG A 12 22.04 2.36 26.56
N ALA A 13 22.88 1.38 26.93
CA ALA A 13 23.24 0.28 26.04
C ALA A 13 22.02 -0.54 25.61
N LEU A 14 21.11 -0.87 26.53
CA LEU A 14 19.88 -1.58 26.22
C LEU A 14 18.96 -0.78 25.29
N HIS A 15 18.85 0.54 25.51
CA HIS A 15 18.07 1.41 24.64
C HIS A 15 18.67 1.47 23.23
N PHE A 16 19.99 1.57 23.12
CA PHE A 16 20.68 1.55 21.84
C PHE A 16 20.50 0.22 21.10
N CYS A 17 20.65 -0.92 21.79
CA CYS A 17 20.37 -2.23 21.21
C CYS A 17 18.92 -2.38 20.73
N ALA A 18 17.93 -1.90 21.50
CA ALA A 18 16.54 -1.92 21.11
C ALA A 18 16.26 -1.02 19.88
N THR A 19 16.95 0.13 19.79
CA THR A 19 16.87 1.01 18.63
C THR A 19 17.43 0.34 17.37
N LEU A 20 18.62 -0.27 17.47
CA LEU A 20 19.22 -1.02 16.36
C LEU A 20 18.34 -2.19 15.93
N PHE A 21 17.76 -2.90 16.90
CA PHE A 21 16.85 -4.02 16.63
C PHE A 21 15.63 -3.59 15.80
N VAL A 22 14.99 -2.47 16.16
CA VAL A 22 13.87 -1.91 15.37
C VAL A 22 14.32 -1.55 13.96
N ILE A 23 15.42 -0.81 13.83
CA ILE A 23 15.92 -0.34 12.52
C ILE A 23 16.32 -1.52 11.64
N ALA A 24 16.93 -2.55 12.22
CA ALA A 24 17.39 -3.73 11.50
C ALA A 24 16.26 -4.75 11.20
N SER A 25 15.07 -4.61 11.82
CA SER A 25 14.01 -5.62 11.69
C SER A 25 13.60 -5.93 10.24
N PRO A 26 13.50 -4.98 9.27
CA PRO A 26 13.23 -5.33 7.89
C PRO A 26 14.33 -6.18 7.24
N LEU A 27 15.59 -5.85 7.53
CA LEU A 27 16.75 -6.63 7.06
C LEU A 27 16.75 -8.04 7.67
N LEU A 28 16.38 -8.16 8.95
CA LEU A 28 16.27 -9.46 9.62
C LEU A 28 15.17 -10.33 8.99
N ILE A 29 14.01 -9.75 8.61
CA ILE A 29 12.97 -10.47 7.88
C ILE A 29 13.55 -11.03 6.58
N MET A 30 14.21 -10.19 5.78
CA MET A 30 14.80 -10.61 4.50
C MET A 30 15.87 -11.69 4.66
N LEU A 31 16.69 -11.61 5.71
CA LEU A 31 17.70 -12.63 6.03
C LEU A 31 17.04 -13.97 6.44
N ILE A 32 15.97 -13.91 7.26
CA ILE A 32 15.21 -15.11 7.63
C ILE A 32 14.57 -15.74 6.40
N LEU A 33 13.92 -14.93 5.54
CA LEU A 33 13.34 -15.41 4.28
C LEU A 33 14.40 -16.04 3.38
N SER A 34 15.56 -15.39 3.23
CA SER A 34 16.66 -15.93 2.44
C SER A 34 17.19 -17.25 2.98
N ALA A 35 17.30 -17.38 4.31
CA ALA A 35 17.71 -18.64 4.95
C ALA A 35 16.70 -19.77 4.77
N LEU A 36 15.39 -19.46 4.84
CA LEU A 36 14.31 -20.44 4.63
C LEU A 36 14.19 -20.88 3.18
N ALA A 37 14.36 -19.95 2.24
CA ALA A 37 14.29 -20.22 0.81
C ALA A 37 15.57 -20.87 0.25
N GLY A 38 16.69 -20.80 0.97
CA GLY A 38 18.00 -21.20 0.45
C GLY A 38 18.54 -20.30 -0.67
N GLN A 39 17.96 -19.11 -0.86
CA GLN A 39 18.26 -18.16 -1.93
C GLN A 39 18.24 -16.73 -1.40
N ASN A 40 18.96 -15.82 -2.07
CA ASN A 40 19.02 -14.42 -1.65
C ASN A 40 17.74 -13.65 -2.05
N MET A 41 16.79 -13.52 -1.13
CA MET A 41 15.49 -12.85 -1.35
C MET A 41 15.59 -11.37 -1.74
N PHE A 42 16.74 -10.71 -1.57
CA PHE A 42 16.96 -9.37 -2.13
C PHE A 42 17.04 -9.35 -3.67
N LEU A 43 17.21 -10.52 -4.28
CA LEU A 43 17.27 -10.69 -5.73
C LEU A 43 15.98 -11.31 -6.30
N ALA A 44 14.91 -11.36 -5.51
CA ALA A 44 13.62 -11.86 -5.96
C ALA A 44 13.09 -11.01 -7.14
N LYS A 45 12.63 -11.70 -8.19
CA LYS A 45 12.09 -11.06 -9.39
C LYS A 45 10.58 -10.79 -9.26
N PRO A 46 10.04 -9.79 -9.95
CA PRO A 46 8.60 -9.62 -10.08
C PRO A 46 7.95 -10.85 -10.71
N TYR A 47 6.93 -11.39 -10.05
CA TYR A 47 6.29 -12.65 -10.47
C TYR A 47 4.77 -12.49 -10.72
N LEU A 48 4.07 -11.82 -9.81
CA LEU A 48 2.63 -11.58 -9.93
C LEU A 48 2.35 -10.45 -10.95
N ASN A 49 1.18 -10.47 -11.59
CA ASN A 49 0.80 -9.46 -12.58
C ASN A 49 1.03 -8.03 -12.06
N ASP A 50 0.49 -7.68 -10.89
CA ASP A 50 0.68 -6.36 -10.27
C ASP A 50 2.16 -6.01 -10.07
N GLU A 51 3.02 -6.98 -9.73
CA GLU A 51 4.46 -6.73 -9.54
C GLU A 51 5.15 -6.39 -10.84
N VAL A 52 4.74 -7.09 -11.92
CA VAL A 52 5.28 -6.84 -13.26
C VAL A 52 4.81 -5.49 -13.78
N ASP A 53 3.55 -5.10 -13.50
CA ASP A 53 3.01 -3.79 -13.82
C ASP A 53 3.81 -2.68 -13.16
N TYR A 54 4.06 -2.77 -11.86
CA TYR A 54 4.85 -1.78 -11.12
C TYR A 54 6.30 -1.73 -11.61
N TRP A 55 6.89 -2.89 -11.87
CA TRP A 55 8.23 -2.96 -12.44
C TRP A 55 8.29 -2.34 -13.82
N ARG A 56 7.30 -2.63 -14.70
CA ARG A 56 7.20 -2.08 -16.05
C ARG A 56 7.06 -0.57 -16.03
N LEU A 57 6.18 -0.05 -15.17
CA LEU A 57 6.00 1.39 -15.01
C LEU A 57 7.33 2.08 -14.62
N MET A 58 8.04 1.52 -13.66
CA MET A 58 9.34 2.02 -13.22
C MET A 58 10.38 1.95 -14.33
N TYR A 59 10.43 0.86 -15.08
CA TYR A 59 11.30 0.69 -16.24
C TYR A 59 11.01 1.73 -17.31
N SER A 60 9.74 1.94 -17.65
CA SER A 60 9.32 2.93 -18.64
C SER A 60 9.66 4.36 -18.21
N VAL A 61 9.46 4.71 -16.94
CA VAL A 61 9.85 6.02 -16.38
C VAL A 61 11.36 6.22 -16.47
N LYS A 62 12.15 5.18 -16.20
CA LYS A 62 13.62 5.26 -16.29
C LYS A 62 14.09 5.51 -17.72
N GLU A 63 13.52 4.81 -18.70
CA GLU A 63 13.99 4.87 -20.09
C GLU A 63 13.40 6.06 -20.86
N CYS A 64 12.15 6.43 -20.62
CA CYS A 64 11.41 7.43 -21.38
C CYS A 64 11.03 8.70 -20.60
N GLY A 65 11.37 8.79 -19.31
CA GLY A 65 10.95 9.93 -18.48
C GLY A 65 9.43 10.04 -18.37
N LEU A 66 8.87 11.22 -18.64
CA LEU A 66 7.43 11.46 -18.58
C LEU A 66 6.65 11.00 -19.84
N ASN A 67 7.34 10.56 -20.91
CA ASN A 67 6.74 9.99 -22.12
C ASN A 67 6.74 8.46 -22.09
N PHE A 68 6.51 7.89 -20.92
CA PHE A 68 6.52 6.44 -20.74
C PHE A 68 5.17 5.80 -21.05
N GLY A 69 5.22 4.52 -21.45
CA GLY A 69 4.05 3.66 -21.50
C GLY A 69 3.66 3.19 -20.09
N SER A 70 2.37 3.11 -19.82
CA SER A 70 1.82 2.54 -18.60
C SER A 70 1.27 1.13 -18.83
N THR A 71 0.98 0.42 -17.76
CA THR A 71 0.38 -0.90 -17.81
C THR A 71 -0.98 -0.87 -17.15
N GLU A 72 -1.97 -1.54 -17.73
CA GLU A 72 -3.34 -1.58 -17.22
C GLU A 72 -3.99 -2.94 -17.34
N HIS A 73 -4.80 -3.28 -16.35
CA HIS A 73 -5.76 -4.38 -16.43
C HIS A 73 -7.08 -3.84 -16.98
N LEU A 74 -7.32 -4.02 -18.26
CA LEU A 74 -8.55 -3.60 -18.90
C LEU A 74 -9.52 -4.79 -19.05
N VAL A 75 -10.48 -4.89 -18.15
CA VAL A 75 -11.59 -5.82 -18.29
C VAL A 75 -12.82 -5.02 -18.71
N GLY A 76 -13.11 -4.99 -20.01
CA GLY A 76 -14.28 -4.32 -20.54
C GLY A 76 -14.23 -2.79 -20.55
N TYR A 77 -13.05 -2.21 -20.73
CA TYR A 77 -12.83 -0.78 -20.55
C TYR A 77 -12.20 -0.11 -21.77
N THR A 78 -12.69 1.07 -22.16
CA THR A 78 -12.28 1.81 -23.39
C THR A 78 -11.60 3.15 -23.11
N ALA A 79 -11.18 3.44 -21.89
CA ALA A 79 -10.53 4.72 -21.60
C ALA A 79 -9.07 4.74 -22.03
N PRO A 80 -8.59 5.90 -22.46
CA PRO A 80 -7.18 6.08 -22.78
C PRO A 80 -6.32 5.89 -21.53
N ILE A 81 -5.13 5.31 -21.71
CA ILE A 81 -4.14 5.19 -20.65
C ILE A 81 -3.68 6.59 -20.27
N GLY A 82 -3.71 6.89 -18.97
CA GLY A 82 -3.26 8.18 -18.47
C GLY A 82 -1.74 8.33 -18.55
N PRO A 83 -1.23 9.57 -18.65
CA PRO A 83 0.20 9.83 -18.82
C PRO A 83 1.07 9.41 -17.63
N LEU A 84 0.51 9.19 -16.46
CA LEU A 84 1.26 8.91 -15.23
C LEU A 84 0.97 7.53 -14.61
N GLY A 85 0.26 6.64 -15.31
CA GLY A 85 0.20 5.29 -14.86
C GLY A 85 -1.10 4.55 -14.94
N SER A 86 -1.02 3.34 -14.50
CA SER A 86 -2.04 2.33 -14.47
C SER A 86 -2.68 2.20 -13.08
N HIS A 87 -3.76 1.47 -12.97
CA HIS A 87 -4.44 1.11 -11.72
C HIS A 87 -4.98 2.25 -10.86
N GLY A 88 -5.21 3.44 -11.43
CA GLY A 88 -5.68 4.58 -10.63
C GLY A 88 -4.73 4.97 -9.48
N VAL A 89 -3.56 4.37 -9.42
CA VAL A 89 -2.55 4.57 -8.38
C VAL A 89 -1.21 4.68 -9.05
N SER A 90 -0.84 5.87 -9.47
CA SER A 90 0.52 6.08 -9.91
C SER A 90 1.25 7.08 -9.02
N PRO A 91 1.91 6.62 -8.00
CA PRO A 91 2.83 7.48 -7.30
C PRO A 91 4.11 7.61 -8.12
N LEU A 92 4.08 8.41 -9.17
CA LEU A 92 5.25 8.72 -9.98
C LEU A 92 6.46 9.05 -9.09
N ALA A 93 6.22 9.76 -7.99
CA ALA A 93 7.25 10.09 -7.02
C ALA A 93 7.89 8.86 -6.35
N ALA A 94 7.14 7.76 -6.13
CA ALA A 94 7.70 6.51 -5.61
C ALA A 94 8.49 5.76 -6.69
N TRP A 95 7.93 5.68 -7.90
CA TRP A 95 8.55 4.94 -8.99
C TRP A 95 9.84 5.58 -9.51
N LEU A 96 9.91 6.91 -9.58
CA LEU A 96 11.15 7.61 -9.91
C LEU A 96 12.29 7.21 -8.99
N TRP A 97 12.01 7.05 -7.69
CA TRP A 97 13.02 6.62 -6.73
C TRP A 97 13.51 5.20 -7.02
N TYR A 98 12.60 4.28 -7.32
CA TYR A 98 12.96 2.91 -7.67
C TYR A 98 13.74 2.83 -9.00
N ALA A 99 13.41 3.67 -9.96
CA ALA A 99 14.07 3.69 -11.26
C ALA A 99 15.58 3.93 -11.17
N LEU A 100 16.06 4.59 -10.12
CA LEU A 100 17.48 4.79 -9.87
C LEU A 100 18.24 3.49 -9.60
N LEU A 101 17.57 2.45 -9.12
CA LEU A 101 18.18 1.15 -8.80
C LEU A 101 18.11 0.13 -9.94
N LEU A 102 17.26 0.32 -10.93
CA LEU A 102 17.09 -0.58 -12.08
C LEU A 102 18.37 -0.89 -12.86
N PRO A 103 19.33 0.02 -13.03
CA PRO A 103 20.58 -0.29 -13.71
C PRO A 103 21.36 -1.46 -13.10
N TRP A 104 21.10 -1.74 -11.82
CA TRP A 104 21.85 -2.74 -11.05
C TRP A 104 21.08 -4.04 -10.82
N THR A 105 19.75 -3.98 -10.79
CA THR A 105 18.95 -5.17 -10.50
C THR A 105 17.47 -5.01 -10.88
N ASP A 106 16.87 -6.08 -11.38
CA ASP A 106 15.41 -6.19 -11.59
C ASP A 106 14.63 -6.21 -10.26
N SER A 107 15.32 -6.49 -9.16
CA SER A 107 14.75 -6.49 -7.81
C SER A 107 14.79 -5.09 -7.15
N ALA A 108 14.92 -4.02 -7.94
CA ALA A 108 15.07 -2.66 -7.45
C ALA A 108 13.94 -2.24 -6.51
N ILE A 109 12.69 -2.64 -6.78
CA ILE A 109 11.52 -2.32 -5.92
C ILE A 109 11.67 -2.96 -4.55
N VAL A 110 12.07 -4.24 -4.50
CA VAL A 110 12.26 -4.98 -3.23
C VAL A 110 13.35 -4.31 -2.39
N ILE A 111 14.50 -4.03 -2.99
CA ILE A 111 15.64 -3.40 -2.30
C ILE A 111 15.24 -2.00 -1.80
N ALA A 112 14.64 -1.17 -2.65
CA ALA A 112 14.21 0.17 -2.28
C ALA A 112 13.13 0.13 -1.19
N GLY A 113 12.18 -0.82 -1.25
CA GLY A 113 11.16 -1.03 -0.23
C GLY A 113 11.76 -1.34 1.14
N VAL A 114 12.75 -2.23 1.21
CA VAL A 114 13.45 -2.56 2.45
C VAL A 114 14.25 -1.36 2.99
N ILE A 115 14.93 -0.61 2.11
CA ILE A 115 15.66 0.61 2.50
C ILE A 115 14.69 1.66 3.04
N MET A 116 13.57 1.91 2.36
CA MET A 116 12.56 2.89 2.79
C MET A 116 11.96 2.51 4.15
N LEU A 117 11.64 1.24 4.36
CA LEU A 117 11.09 0.76 5.63
C LEU A 117 12.10 0.89 6.77
N THR A 118 13.37 0.54 6.52
CA THR A 118 14.47 0.71 7.47
C THR A 118 14.67 2.18 7.84
N ALA A 119 14.68 3.08 6.84
CA ALA A 119 14.80 4.51 7.03
C ALA A 119 13.60 5.09 7.79
N ALA A 120 12.38 4.64 7.49
CA ALA A 120 11.17 5.06 8.19
C ALA A 120 11.19 4.67 9.67
N LEU A 121 11.64 3.47 10.01
CA LEU A 121 11.82 3.04 11.41
C LEU A 121 12.91 3.85 12.12
N ALA A 122 14.01 4.18 11.45
CA ALA A 122 15.02 5.07 11.99
C ALA A 122 14.45 6.47 12.28
N LEU A 123 13.72 7.06 11.33
CA LEU A 123 13.04 8.35 11.52
C LEU A 123 12.00 8.29 12.64
N PHE A 124 11.24 7.19 12.75
CA PHE A 124 10.30 6.97 13.85
C PHE A 124 11.01 7.06 15.20
N THR A 125 12.15 6.37 15.37
CA THR A 125 12.91 6.40 16.63
C THR A 125 13.43 7.81 16.96
N LEU A 126 13.85 8.57 15.96
CA LEU A 126 14.38 9.93 16.13
C LEU A 126 13.29 10.96 16.46
N ILE A 127 12.13 10.85 15.81
CA ILE A 127 11.03 11.83 15.92
C ILE A 127 10.19 11.55 17.16
N ALA A 128 9.71 10.33 17.35
CA ALA A 128 8.80 9.95 18.43
C ALA A 128 9.52 9.68 19.75
N ARG A 129 10.79 9.30 19.70
CA ARG A 129 11.66 8.98 20.86
C ARG A 129 10.99 8.00 21.83
N PRO A 130 10.58 6.81 21.37
CA PRO A 130 9.93 5.82 22.21
C PRO A 130 10.89 5.26 23.27
N GLY A 131 10.33 4.76 24.38
CA GLY A 131 11.13 4.12 25.43
C GLY A 131 11.62 2.72 25.00
N THR A 132 12.57 2.16 25.73
CA THR A 132 13.24 0.88 25.42
C THR A 132 12.25 -0.27 25.23
N ALA A 133 11.25 -0.41 26.12
CA ALA A 133 10.22 -1.45 26.02
C ALA A 133 9.36 -1.29 24.77
N GLN A 134 9.01 -0.06 24.40
CA GLN A 134 8.23 0.25 23.21
C GLN A 134 9.02 -0.10 21.94
N LEU A 135 10.32 0.22 21.90
CA LEU A 135 11.21 -0.15 20.80
C LEU A 135 11.30 -1.67 20.65
N PHE A 136 11.53 -2.39 21.75
CA PHE A 136 11.63 -3.85 21.71
C PHE A 136 10.33 -4.49 21.19
N LEU A 137 9.17 -4.04 21.69
CA LEU A 137 7.86 -4.53 21.23
C LEU A 137 7.60 -4.18 19.76
N LEU A 138 8.03 -2.98 19.32
CA LEU A 138 7.92 -2.59 17.92
C LEU A 138 8.79 -3.47 17.01
N GLY A 139 10.04 -3.73 17.38
CA GLY A 139 10.91 -4.63 16.62
C GLY A 139 10.35 -6.05 16.52
N LEU A 140 9.84 -6.59 17.62
CA LEU A 140 9.16 -7.89 17.63
C LEU A 140 7.90 -7.87 16.77
N PHE A 141 7.06 -6.83 16.87
CA PHE A 141 5.86 -6.69 16.07
C PHE A 141 6.21 -6.60 14.58
N THR A 142 7.22 -5.82 14.21
CA THR A 142 7.68 -5.73 12.81
C THR A 142 8.12 -7.09 12.27
N LEU A 143 8.93 -7.84 13.05
CA LEU A 143 9.39 -9.17 12.66
C LEU A 143 8.26 -10.20 12.54
N LEU A 144 7.21 -10.06 13.32
CA LEU A 144 6.16 -11.06 13.46
C LEU A 144 4.82 -10.62 12.88
N PHE A 145 4.76 -9.50 12.17
CA PHE A 145 3.53 -9.01 11.55
C PHE A 145 3.30 -9.72 10.21
N PRO A 146 2.35 -10.66 10.10
CA PRO A 146 2.19 -11.54 8.96
C PRO A 146 2.07 -10.81 7.62
N PRO A 147 1.26 -9.71 7.49
CA PRO A 147 1.16 -9.00 6.22
C PRO A 147 2.48 -8.36 5.77
N LEU A 148 3.28 -7.82 6.70
CA LEU A 148 4.58 -7.26 6.37
C LEU A 148 5.55 -8.34 5.89
N VAL A 149 5.61 -9.46 6.61
CA VAL A 149 6.46 -10.62 6.25
C VAL A 149 6.07 -11.16 4.87
N ARG A 150 4.76 -11.25 4.58
CA ARG A 150 4.26 -11.82 3.32
C ARG A 150 4.62 -10.96 2.11
N TYR A 151 4.67 -9.63 2.28
CA TYR A 151 4.80 -8.69 1.17
C TYR A 151 6.16 -7.97 1.07
N ILE A 152 7.09 -8.17 2.01
CA ILE A 152 8.36 -7.45 2.03
C ILE A 152 9.29 -7.80 0.85
N ASN A 153 9.20 -9.02 0.34
CA ASN A 153 9.97 -9.50 -0.80
C ASN A 153 9.22 -9.37 -2.15
N LEU A 154 8.09 -8.65 -2.16
CA LEU A 154 7.30 -8.42 -3.35
C LEU A 154 7.62 -7.05 -3.95
N SER A 155 7.55 -6.97 -5.28
CA SER A 155 7.70 -5.72 -6.03
C SER A 155 6.40 -4.91 -6.05
N MET A 156 5.85 -4.60 -4.86
CA MET A 156 4.55 -3.96 -4.68
C MET A 156 4.61 -2.68 -3.86
N MET A 157 3.47 -1.97 -3.78
CA MET A 157 3.31 -0.67 -3.10
C MET A 157 3.27 -0.74 -1.58
N GLU A 158 3.19 -1.93 -1.00
CA GLU A 158 2.99 -2.10 0.43
C GLU A 158 4.14 -1.50 1.24
N MET A 159 5.38 -1.70 0.83
CA MET A 159 6.54 -1.20 1.59
C MET A 159 6.60 0.33 1.66
N PRO A 160 6.43 1.09 0.57
CA PRO A 160 6.24 2.54 0.65
C PRO A 160 5.07 2.96 1.54
N CYS A 161 3.93 2.25 1.50
CA CYS A 161 2.79 2.54 2.36
C CYS A 161 3.13 2.35 3.84
N TYR A 162 3.80 1.24 4.21
CA TYR A 162 4.28 1.04 5.58
C TYR A 162 5.26 2.14 6.01
N ALA A 163 6.23 2.46 5.17
CA ALA A 163 7.19 3.52 5.45
C ALA A 163 6.50 4.87 5.70
N GLY A 164 5.54 5.22 4.86
CA GLY A 164 4.74 6.43 5.00
C GLY A 164 3.97 6.48 6.33
N VAL A 165 3.22 5.44 6.66
CA VAL A 165 2.40 5.44 7.90
C VAL A 165 3.25 5.36 9.17
N ILE A 166 4.46 4.78 9.12
CA ILE A 166 5.42 4.76 10.23
C ILE A 166 5.90 6.19 10.53
N VAL A 167 6.35 6.90 9.50
CA VAL A 167 6.81 8.30 9.65
C VAL A 167 5.64 9.19 10.05
N TYR A 168 4.46 8.99 9.46
CA TYR A 168 3.25 9.72 9.81
C TYR A 168 2.87 9.55 11.30
N ALA A 169 2.91 8.32 11.81
CA ALA A 169 2.63 8.06 13.23
C ALA A 169 3.57 8.82 14.17
N ALA A 170 4.87 8.84 13.83
CA ALA A 170 5.88 9.58 14.61
C ALA A 170 5.64 11.09 14.58
N LEU A 171 5.35 11.64 13.40
CA LEU A 171 5.07 13.07 13.21
C LEU A 171 3.77 13.48 13.92
N LEU A 172 2.71 12.67 13.82
CA LEU A 172 1.43 12.91 14.48
C LEU A 172 1.59 12.93 16.00
N PHE A 173 2.33 11.96 16.55
CA PHE A 173 2.62 11.89 17.98
C PHE A 173 3.45 13.10 18.45
N ARG A 174 4.45 13.48 17.68
CA ARG A 174 5.26 14.67 17.95
C ARG A 174 4.41 15.93 17.89
N TYR A 175 3.57 16.09 16.87
CA TYR A 175 2.65 17.21 16.71
C TYR A 175 1.69 17.34 17.88
N GLU A 176 1.11 16.24 18.35
CA GLU A 176 0.25 16.25 19.54
C GLU A 176 0.99 16.69 20.80
N LYS A 177 2.22 16.22 21.01
CA LYS A 177 3.04 16.64 22.18
C LYS A 177 3.40 18.13 22.12
N GLU A 178 3.68 18.66 20.95
CA GLU A 178 3.93 20.09 20.77
C GLU A 178 2.65 20.92 20.93
N HIS A 179 1.52 20.42 20.45
CA HIS A 179 0.23 21.08 20.57
C HIS A 179 -0.26 21.14 22.03
N SER A 180 -0.08 20.07 22.78
CA SER A 180 -0.39 20.00 24.22
C SER A 180 0.59 20.77 25.12
N GLY A 181 1.65 21.35 24.58
CA GLY A 181 2.69 22.05 25.35
C GLY A 181 3.68 21.12 26.07
N ALA A 182 3.58 19.80 25.87
CA ALA A 182 4.53 18.85 26.46
C ALA A 182 5.93 18.91 25.80
N LEU A 183 6.02 19.45 24.60
CA LEU A 183 7.26 19.71 23.88
C LEU A 183 7.26 21.12 23.28
N PRO A 184 8.43 21.75 23.07
CA PRO A 184 8.53 23.02 22.37
C PRO A 184 8.03 22.90 20.93
N LYS A 185 7.31 23.92 20.44
CA LYS A 185 6.77 23.96 19.08
C LYS A 185 7.90 24.05 18.05
N SER A 186 7.85 23.20 17.05
CA SER A 186 8.78 23.19 15.92
C SER A 186 8.06 23.62 14.65
N ARG A 187 8.67 24.51 13.87
CA ARG A 187 8.05 25.03 12.62
C ARG A 187 7.93 23.98 11.51
N TRP A 188 8.68 22.90 11.57
CA TRP A 188 8.76 21.89 10.52
C TRP A 188 7.78 20.71 10.71
N VAL A 189 7.29 20.47 11.95
CA VAL A 189 6.51 19.25 12.25
C VAL A 189 5.16 19.23 11.52
N LEU A 190 4.41 20.32 11.54
CA LEU A 190 3.13 20.39 10.83
C LEU A 190 3.28 20.31 9.30
N PRO A 191 4.18 21.07 8.65
CA PRO A 191 4.44 20.88 7.22
C PRO A 191 4.86 19.47 6.86
N ALA A 192 5.78 18.85 7.62
CA ALA A 192 6.21 17.48 7.38
C ALA A 192 5.06 16.47 7.55
N LEU A 193 4.19 16.66 8.55
CA LEU A 193 3.00 15.82 8.77
C LEU A 193 2.05 15.90 7.57
N VAL A 194 1.78 17.11 7.07
CA VAL A 194 0.93 17.32 5.89
C VAL A 194 1.54 16.69 4.65
N LEU A 195 2.83 16.93 4.38
CA LEU A 195 3.52 16.33 3.22
C LEU A 195 3.55 14.80 3.30
N CYS A 196 3.80 14.23 4.50
CA CYS A 196 3.78 12.79 4.69
C CYS A 196 2.35 12.21 4.50
N GLY A 197 1.32 12.91 4.96
CA GLY A 197 -0.08 12.52 4.74
C GLY A 197 -0.46 12.56 3.26
N LEU A 198 -0.04 13.60 2.52
CA LEU A 198 -0.22 13.68 1.07
C LEU A 198 0.51 12.54 0.35
N TRP A 199 1.76 12.26 0.73
CA TRP A 199 2.52 11.12 0.21
C TRP A 199 1.77 9.80 0.41
N CYS A 200 1.28 9.52 1.62
CA CYS A 200 0.49 8.33 1.90
C CYS A 200 -0.79 8.27 1.04
N THR A 201 -1.44 9.42 0.81
CA THR A 201 -2.66 9.52 -0.01
C THR A 201 -2.37 9.27 -1.49
N VAL A 202 -1.24 9.80 -2.02
CA VAL A 202 -0.78 9.52 -3.39
C VAL A 202 -0.47 8.05 -3.59
N LEU A 203 0.15 7.41 -2.59
CA LEU A 203 0.42 5.98 -2.64
C LEU A 203 -0.86 5.14 -2.65
N ARG A 204 -1.86 5.56 -1.86
CA ARG A 204 -3.15 4.87 -1.78
C ARG A 204 -4.21 5.83 -1.27
N MET A 205 -5.23 6.06 -2.09
CA MET A 205 -6.29 7.06 -1.80
C MET A 205 -7.00 6.82 -0.46
N SER A 206 -7.17 5.57 -0.03
CA SER A 206 -7.75 5.24 1.27
C SER A 206 -6.98 5.81 2.47
N ASN A 207 -5.70 6.17 2.30
CA ASN A 207 -4.90 6.81 3.35
C ASN A 207 -5.24 8.29 3.58
N VAL A 208 -6.11 8.88 2.77
CA VAL A 208 -6.61 10.25 3.00
C VAL A 208 -7.16 10.43 4.41
N VAL A 209 -7.74 9.39 4.99
CA VAL A 209 -8.27 9.38 6.37
C VAL A 209 -7.22 9.67 7.47
N LEU A 210 -5.94 9.56 7.16
CA LEU A 210 -4.85 9.91 8.08
C LEU A 210 -4.88 11.39 8.49
N PHE A 211 -5.44 12.28 7.67
CA PHE A 211 -5.57 13.68 8.05
C PHE A 211 -6.55 13.93 9.20
N PHE A 212 -7.50 13.02 9.43
CA PHE A 212 -8.54 13.21 10.43
C PHE A 212 -7.98 13.40 11.85
N PRO A 213 -7.10 12.54 12.40
CA PRO A 213 -6.50 12.76 13.71
C PRO A 213 -5.68 14.07 13.79
N ALA A 214 -5.00 14.46 12.72
CA ALA A 214 -4.26 15.72 12.69
C ALA A 214 -5.19 16.94 12.76
N ILE A 215 -6.33 16.91 12.05
CA ILE A 215 -7.36 17.94 12.10
C ILE A 215 -7.95 18.06 13.50
N LEU A 216 -8.24 16.94 14.17
CA LEU A 216 -8.76 16.96 15.54
C LEU A 216 -7.77 17.63 16.50
N ILE A 217 -6.49 17.28 16.44
CA ILE A 217 -5.45 17.91 17.26
C ILE A 217 -5.38 19.42 16.95
N PHE A 218 -5.37 19.82 15.67
CA PHE A 218 -5.36 21.20 15.24
C PHE A 218 -6.55 22.00 15.79
N CYS A 219 -7.69 21.34 15.98
CA CYS A 219 -8.91 21.92 16.53
C CYS A 219 -9.04 21.72 18.05
N ASP A 220 -7.92 21.54 18.79
CA ASP A 220 -7.87 21.36 20.24
C ASP A 220 -8.72 20.22 20.78
N ASN A 221 -8.98 19.19 19.94
CA ASN A 221 -9.80 18.04 20.28
C ASN A 221 -11.20 18.45 20.81
N LYS A 222 -11.84 19.42 20.17
CA LYS A 222 -13.14 19.94 20.56
C LYS A 222 -14.07 20.04 19.36
N ILE A 223 -15.33 19.73 19.58
CA ILE A 223 -16.39 20.01 18.60
C ILE A 223 -16.60 21.52 18.59
N SER A 224 -16.31 22.14 17.46
CA SER A 224 -16.35 23.60 17.30
C SER A 224 -16.59 23.97 15.84
N TRP A 225 -16.99 25.21 15.58
CA TRP A 225 -17.09 25.74 14.20
C TRP A 225 -15.76 25.65 13.44
N LYS A 226 -14.63 25.78 14.17
CA LYS A 226 -13.30 25.57 13.60
C LYS A 226 -13.14 24.15 13.05
N LEU A 227 -13.59 23.13 13.81
CA LEU A 227 -13.56 21.74 13.35
C LEU A 227 -14.45 21.53 12.12
N LEU A 228 -15.67 22.05 12.12
CA LEU A 228 -16.57 21.94 10.97
C LEU A 228 -15.98 22.62 9.74
N GLY A 229 -15.38 23.81 9.88
CA GLY A 229 -14.68 24.52 8.80
C GLY A 229 -13.49 23.71 8.28
N CYS A 230 -12.67 23.13 9.16
CA CYS A 230 -11.55 22.28 8.77
C CYS A 230 -12.00 21.00 8.05
N LEU A 231 -13.09 20.35 8.50
CA LEU A 231 -13.65 19.18 7.84
C LEU A 231 -14.23 19.52 6.48
N ALA A 232 -14.90 20.68 6.33
CA ALA A 232 -15.39 21.16 5.04
C ALA A 232 -14.23 21.42 4.06
N LEU A 233 -13.17 22.12 4.50
CA LEU A 233 -11.97 22.34 3.71
C LEU A 233 -11.25 21.04 3.36
N TYR A 234 -11.22 20.08 4.30
CA TYR A 234 -10.68 18.76 4.05
C TYR A 234 -11.47 18.02 2.97
N ALA A 235 -12.80 18.02 3.04
CA ALA A 235 -13.65 17.40 2.02
C ALA A 235 -13.44 18.02 0.64
N LEU A 236 -13.40 19.37 0.56
CA LEU A 236 -13.07 20.08 -0.67
C LEU A 236 -11.66 19.74 -1.17
N GLY A 237 -10.70 19.64 -0.27
CA GLY A 237 -9.32 19.23 -0.60
C GLY A 237 -9.25 17.81 -1.16
N VAL A 238 -10.03 16.86 -0.61
CA VAL A 238 -10.13 15.49 -1.14
C VAL A 238 -10.73 15.48 -2.54
N LEU A 239 -11.81 16.25 -2.78
CA LEU A 239 -12.43 16.36 -4.09
C LEU A 239 -11.47 16.97 -5.11
N ALA A 240 -10.80 18.07 -4.74
CA ALA A 240 -9.81 18.73 -5.60
C ALA A 240 -8.62 17.81 -5.90
N PHE A 241 -8.11 17.09 -4.89
CA PHE A 241 -7.04 16.13 -5.07
C PHE A 241 -7.46 14.99 -6.03
N ASN A 242 -8.65 14.41 -5.83
CA ASN A 242 -9.15 13.35 -6.70
C ASN A 242 -9.33 13.85 -8.14
N TRP A 243 -9.87 15.06 -8.32
CA TRP A 243 -9.99 15.67 -9.63
C TRP A 243 -8.63 15.90 -10.29
N CYS A 244 -7.66 16.49 -9.58
CA CYS A 244 -6.30 16.68 -10.09
C CYS A 244 -5.63 15.34 -10.41
N PHE A 245 -5.82 14.33 -9.56
CA PHE A 245 -5.25 12.99 -9.75
C PHE A 245 -5.81 12.32 -11.01
N SER A 246 -7.10 12.43 -11.25
CA SER A 246 -7.77 11.87 -12.44
C SER A 246 -7.33 12.49 -13.77
N LEU A 247 -6.68 13.67 -13.75
CA LEU A 247 -6.08 14.26 -14.95
C LEU A 247 -4.78 13.57 -15.38
N PHE A 248 -4.13 12.83 -14.49
CA PHE A 248 -2.81 12.26 -14.70
C PHE A 248 -2.80 10.72 -14.65
N VAL A 249 -3.81 10.12 -14.08
CA VAL A 249 -3.88 8.68 -13.87
C VAL A 249 -5.09 8.13 -14.61
N ALA A 250 -4.89 7.05 -15.34
CA ALA A 250 -5.99 6.34 -15.99
C ALA A 250 -7.01 5.90 -14.95
N PRO A 251 -8.31 6.03 -15.24
CA PRO A 251 -9.34 5.55 -14.34
C PRO A 251 -9.27 4.03 -14.23
N TYR A 252 -9.22 3.54 -13.00
CA TYR A 252 -9.33 2.12 -12.72
C TYR A 252 -10.79 1.68 -12.83
N PRO A 253 -11.12 0.57 -13.50
CA PRO A 253 -12.47 0.06 -13.58
C PRO A 253 -12.89 -0.56 -12.23
N ASP A 254 -13.02 0.26 -11.22
CA ASP A 254 -13.52 -0.11 -9.91
C ASP A 254 -15.03 0.10 -9.81
N VAL A 255 -15.58 -0.30 -8.68
CA VAL A 255 -17.02 -0.09 -8.37
C VAL A 255 -17.39 1.38 -8.43
N LEU A 256 -16.53 2.26 -7.97
CA LEU A 256 -16.79 3.70 -7.95
C LEU A 256 -16.93 4.24 -9.37
N TYR A 257 -16.09 3.79 -10.30
CA TYR A 257 -16.20 4.17 -11.71
C TYR A 257 -17.51 3.68 -12.34
N GLY A 258 -17.86 2.40 -12.16
CA GLY A 258 -19.14 1.86 -12.63
C GLY A 258 -20.35 2.55 -12.01
N LEU A 259 -20.25 2.91 -10.73
CA LEU A 259 -21.30 3.65 -10.02
C LEU A 259 -21.43 5.10 -10.51
N MET A 260 -20.32 5.76 -10.84
CA MET A 260 -20.35 7.13 -11.41
C MET A 260 -20.98 7.18 -12.82
N GLN A 261 -21.06 6.03 -13.50
CA GLN A 261 -21.77 5.91 -14.78
C GLN A 261 -23.26 5.57 -14.63
N SER A 262 -23.77 5.48 -13.39
CA SER A 262 -25.19 5.22 -13.14
C SER A 262 -26.06 6.37 -13.66
N ASP A 263 -27.15 6.03 -14.34
CA ASP A 263 -28.06 7.00 -14.95
C ASP A 263 -28.86 7.83 -13.92
N SER A 264 -28.85 7.39 -12.66
CA SER A 264 -29.57 8.08 -11.58
C SER A 264 -28.89 7.98 -10.22
N LEU A 265 -29.12 8.99 -9.37
CA LEU A 265 -28.67 8.99 -7.98
C LEU A 265 -29.20 7.78 -7.19
N THR A 266 -30.40 7.31 -7.52
CA THR A 266 -31.03 6.15 -6.86
C THR A 266 -30.27 4.86 -7.19
N GLU A 267 -29.85 4.67 -8.42
CA GLU A 267 -29.04 3.52 -8.85
C GLU A 267 -27.65 3.59 -8.23
N LEU A 268 -27.01 4.74 -8.22
CA LEU A 268 -25.76 4.99 -7.54
C LEU A 268 -25.83 4.56 -6.06
N LEU A 269 -26.81 5.06 -5.32
CA LEU A 269 -26.97 4.74 -3.89
C LEU A 269 -27.33 3.26 -3.66
N ARG A 270 -28.13 2.66 -4.53
CA ARG A 270 -28.44 1.23 -4.46
C ARG A 270 -27.22 0.38 -4.74
N GLY A 271 -26.41 0.73 -5.74
CA GLY A 271 -25.17 0.04 -6.07
C GLY A 271 -24.15 0.13 -4.94
N LEU A 272 -23.92 1.33 -4.38
CA LEU A 272 -23.06 1.53 -3.20
C LEU A 272 -23.53 0.70 -2.00
N TYR A 273 -24.81 0.71 -1.69
CA TYR A 273 -25.37 -0.07 -0.61
C TYR A 273 -25.13 -1.58 -0.83
N HIS A 274 -25.45 -2.07 -2.02
CA HIS A 274 -25.32 -3.50 -2.36
C HIS A 274 -23.87 -3.96 -2.27
N ASN A 275 -22.93 -3.18 -2.84
CA ASN A 275 -21.52 -3.45 -2.78
C ASN A 275 -21.00 -3.44 -1.33
N THR A 276 -21.34 -2.40 -0.58
CA THR A 276 -20.91 -2.26 0.82
C THR A 276 -21.40 -3.43 1.68
N VAL A 277 -22.69 -3.79 1.57
CA VAL A 277 -23.26 -4.91 2.34
C VAL A 277 -22.61 -6.23 1.95
N SER A 278 -22.46 -6.50 0.65
CA SER A 278 -21.79 -7.70 0.15
C SER A 278 -20.37 -7.81 0.68
N ASN A 279 -19.60 -6.74 0.59
CA ASN A 279 -18.22 -6.70 1.06
C ASN A 279 -18.11 -6.86 2.59
N ILE A 280 -19.01 -6.26 3.38
CA ILE A 280 -19.04 -6.44 4.83
C ILE A 280 -19.34 -7.90 5.18
N LEU A 281 -20.32 -8.49 4.55
CA LEU A 281 -20.67 -9.90 4.79
C LEU A 281 -19.51 -10.81 4.45
N HIS A 282 -18.87 -10.59 3.31
CA HIS A 282 -17.68 -11.32 2.90
C HIS A 282 -16.51 -11.13 3.86
N PHE A 283 -16.28 -9.89 4.31
CA PHE A 283 -15.25 -9.56 5.29
C PHE A 283 -15.46 -10.26 6.64
N LEU A 284 -16.71 -10.45 7.05
CA LEU A 284 -17.05 -11.08 8.32
C LEU A 284 -17.18 -12.60 8.22
N ASP A 285 -17.36 -13.18 7.03
CA ASP A 285 -17.50 -14.64 6.85
C ASP A 285 -16.13 -15.33 6.94
N PRO A 286 -15.87 -16.16 7.96
CA PRO A 286 -14.62 -16.90 8.07
C PRO A 286 -14.41 -17.96 6.98
N ARG A 287 -15.50 -18.36 6.27
CA ARG A 287 -15.44 -19.34 5.19
C ARG A 287 -15.01 -18.74 3.86
N SER A 288 -15.04 -17.42 3.73
CA SER A 288 -14.59 -16.72 2.52
C SER A 288 -13.08 -16.81 2.32
N ASP A 289 -12.33 -17.24 3.34
CA ASP A 289 -10.87 -17.32 3.29
C ASP A 289 -10.41 -18.73 2.88
N ASN A 290 -9.47 -18.78 1.96
CA ASN A 290 -8.78 -20.00 1.59
C ASN A 290 -7.72 -20.41 2.60
N SER A 291 -7.44 -19.57 3.60
CA SER A 291 -6.45 -19.86 4.63
C SER A 291 -6.72 -19.16 5.96
N LEU A 292 -6.39 -19.85 7.06
CA LEU A 292 -6.48 -19.32 8.42
C LEU A 292 -5.66 -18.01 8.62
N PRO A 293 -4.44 -17.86 8.08
CA PRO A 293 -3.66 -16.63 8.23
C PRO A 293 -4.40 -15.36 7.80
N GLN A 294 -5.21 -15.47 6.79
CA GLN A 294 -5.92 -14.35 6.19
C GLN A 294 -7.13 -13.94 7.04
N ALA A 295 -7.89 -14.93 7.52
CA ALA A 295 -8.95 -14.70 8.49
C ALA A 295 -8.40 -14.00 9.75
N MET A 296 -7.27 -14.49 10.26
CA MET A 296 -6.61 -13.91 11.45
C MET A 296 -6.18 -12.46 11.21
N ALA A 297 -5.70 -12.12 10.02
CA ALA A 297 -5.30 -10.76 9.68
C ALA A 297 -6.50 -9.80 9.69
N ARG A 298 -7.66 -10.21 9.16
CA ARG A 298 -8.92 -9.41 9.21
C ARG A 298 -9.40 -9.22 10.63
N TYR A 299 -9.46 -10.28 11.41
CA TYR A 299 -9.87 -10.20 12.81
C TYR A 299 -8.90 -9.38 13.65
N PHE A 300 -7.59 -9.43 13.35
CA PHE A 300 -6.62 -8.54 13.99
C PHE A 300 -6.98 -7.07 13.76
N TYR A 301 -7.31 -6.68 12.53
CA TYR A 301 -7.74 -5.31 12.24
C TYR A 301 -8.96 -4.90 13.05
N LEU A 302 -9.99 -5.74 13.09
CA LEU A 302 -11.19 -5.48 13.87
C LEU A 302 -10.90 -5.40 15.39
N LEU A 303 -10.05 -6.27 15.90
CA LEU A 303 -9.66 -6.24 17.31
C LEU A 303 -8.90 -4.96 17.68
N VAL A 304 -8.06 -4.46 16.77
CA VAL A 304 -7.39 -3.15 16.97
C VAL A 304 -8.43 -2.03 17.00
N LEU A 305 -9.42 -2.03 16.11
CA LEU A 305 -10.51 -1.04 16.11
C LEU A 305 -11.34 -1.12 17.42
N VAL A 306 -11.72 -2.33 17.84
CA VAL A 306 -12.46 -2.53 19.10
C VAL A 306 -11.62 -2.06 20.28
N PHE A 307 -10.32 -2.34 20.31
CA PHE A 307 -9.43 -1.86 21.34
C PHE A 307 -9.36 -0.33 21.40
N LEU A 308 -9.23 0.32 20.24
CA LEU A 308 -9.27 1.78 20.14
C LEU A 308 -10.62 2.35 20.57
N LEU A 309 -11.74 1.70 20.23
CA LEU A 309 -13.08 2.10 20.65
C LEU A 309 -13.21 2.02 22.19
N ILE A 310 -12.79 0.92 22.79
CA ILE A 310 -12.78 0.76 24.24
C ILE A 310 -11.93 1.86 24.90
N LYS A 311 -10.77 2.18 24.34
CA LYS A 311 -9.87 3.22 24.85
C LYS A 311 -10.41 4.63 24.65
N THR A 312 -11.21 4.84 23.60
CA THR A 312 -11.91 6.11 23.36
C THR A 312 -12.99 6.36 24.40
N LEU A 313 -13.72 5.33 24.80
CA LEU A 313 -14.91 5.44 25.67
C LEU A 313 -14.62 5.23 27.15
N LEU A 314 -13.61 4.42 27.50
CA LEU A 314 -13.40 3.96 28.86
C LEU A 314 -12.02 4.35 29.40
N LYS A 315 -12.00 4.94 30.59
CA LYS A 315 -10.80 5.23 31.38
C LYS A 315 -10.85 4.51 32.71
N LYS A 316 -9.79 3.80 33.07
CA LYS A 316 -9.61 3.23 34.40
C LYS A 316 -8.87 4.23 35.28
N GLN A 317 -9.51 4.73 36.33
CA GLN A 317 -8.92 5.66 37.27
C GLN A 317 -9.24 5.20 38.73
N GLY A 318 -8.21 5.05 39.55
CA GLY A 318 -8.38 4.60 40.97
C GLY A 318 -9.05 3.22 41.10
N GLY A 319 -8.85 2.29 40.19
CA GLY A 319 -9.48 0.95 40.17
C GLY A 319 -10.90 0.91 39.63
N LYS A 320 -11.56 2.05 39.41
CA LYS A 320 -12.91 2.15 38.84
C LYS A 320 -12.81 2.43 37.32
N ILE A 321 -13.73 1.86 36.57
CA ILE A 321 -13.89 2.16 35.13
C ILE A 321 -14.92 3.31 35.05
N SER A 322 -14.51 4.41 34.38
CA SER A 322 -15.38 5.56 34.12
C SER A 322 -15.57 5.75 32.65
N PHE A 323 -16.76 6.15 32.22
CA PHE A 323 -17.02 6.60 30.88
C PHE A 323 -16.37 7.98 30.69
N THR A 324 -15.40 8.09 29.82
CA THR A 324 -14.66 9.34 29.57
C THR A 324 -14.24 9.35 28.12
N TRP A 325 -14.65 10.38 27.39
CA TRP A 325 -14.28 10.53 25.99
C TRP A 325 -12.80 10.93 25.85
N ARG A 326 -12.05 10.14 25.05
CA ARG A 326 -10.61 10.33 24.86
C ARG A 326 -10.32 10.60 23.39
N TRP A 327 -10.16 11.85 23.05
CA TRP A 327 -9.94 12.34 21.70
C TRP A 327 -8.67 11.79 21.04
N GLU A 328 -7.64 11.53 21.85
CA GLU A 328 -6.35 10.99 21.39
C GLU A 328 -6.44 9.58 20.80
N TYR A 329 -7.46 8.81 21.11
CA TYR A 329 -7.77 7.52 20.51
C TYR A 329 -8.86 7.63 19.44
N PHE A 330 -9.81 8.54 19.64
CA PHE A 330 -10.92 8.75 18.73
C PHE A 330 -10.45 9.12 17.32
N GLY A 331 -9.49 10.01 17.18
CA GLY A 331 -8.95 10.41 15.87
C GLY A 331 -8.38 9.23 15.08
N VAL A 332 -7.62 8.37 15.77
CA VAL A 332 -7.01 7.19 15.13
C VAL A 332 -8.04 6.09 14.88
N LEU A 333 -9.02 5.92 15.78
CA LEU A 333 -10.17 5.04 15.56
C LEU A 333 -10.91 5.43 14.27
N MET A 334 -11.21 6.73 14.11
CA MET A 334 -11.90 7.24 12.92
C MET A 334 -11.08 7.08 11.64
N ALA A 335 -9.75 7.24 11.72
CA ALA A 335 -8.88 6.97 10.58
C ALA A 335 -8.93 5.49 10.18
N GLY A 336 -8.81 4.57 11.15
CA GLY A 336 -8.89 3.13 10.89
C GLY A 336 -10.27 2.70 10.38
N ALA A 337 -11.35 3.14 11.03
CA ALA A 337 -12.72 2.84 10.61
C ALA A 337 -13.03 3.46 9.23
N GLY A 338 -12.57 4.68 8.98
CA GLY A 338 -12.72 5.35 7.68
C GLY A 338 -11.95 4.65 6.56
N CYS A 339 -10.75 4.16 6.82
CA CYS A 339 -10.00 3.36 5.84
C CYS A 339 -10.76 2.07 5.50
N LEU A 340 -11.25 1.34 6.50
CA LEU A 340 -12.06 0.14 6.29
C LEU A 340 -13.34 0.48 5.49
N ALA A 341 -14.04 1.56 5.87
CA ALA A 341 -15.25 1.98 5.18
C ALA A 341 -14.99 2.31 3.70
N LEU A 342 -13.93 3.07 3.41
CA LEU A 342 -13.55 3.37 2.03
C LEU A 342 -13.25 2.09 1.24
N VAL A 343 -12.48 1.16 1.82
CA VAL A 343 -12.14 -0.08 1.13
C VAL A 343 -13.39 -0.92 0.85
N VAL A 344 -14.29 -1.11 1.81
CA VAL A 344 -15.53 -1.90 1.58
C VAL A 344 -16.53 -1.23 0.66
N MET A 345 -16.47 0.10 0.51
CA MET A 345 -17.33 0.84 -0.41
C MET A 345 -16.83 0.82 -1.85
N ILE A 346 -15.51 0.93 -2.04
CA ILE A 346 -14.88 1.18 -3.35
C ILE A 346 -14.55 -0.13 -4.08
N TYR A 347 -14.16 -1.19 -3.38
CA TYR A 347 -13.77 -2.43 -4.03
C TYR A 347 -14.98 -3.21 -4.54
N PHE A 348 -14.88 -3.77 -5.75
CA PHE A 348 -15.97 -4.54 -6.39
C PHE A 348 -16.25 -5.85 -5.66
N VAL A 349 -15.19 -6.55 -5.29
CA VAL A 349 -15.23 -7.71 -4.40
C VAL A 349 -14.14 -7.47 -3.38
N PHE A 350 -14.51 -7.28 -2.11
CA PHE A 350 -13.52 -7.26 -1.06
C PHE A 350 -12.98 -8.68 -0.90
N ASP A 351 -11.99 -9.01 -1.72
CA ASP A 351 -11.21 -10.22 -1.51
C ASP A 351 -10.29 -9.97 -0.30
N TRP A 352 -10.30 -10.86 0.67
CA TRP A 352 -9.39 -10.82 1.80
C TRP A 352 -7.90 -10.78 1.34
N ARG A 353 -7.59 -11.22 0.13
CA ARG A 353 -6.26 -11.03 -0.49
C ARG A 353 -5.88 -9.56 -0.53
N ASP A 354 -6.86 -8.67 -0.60
CA ASP A 354 -6.66 -7.24 -0.53
C ASP A 354 -6.51 -6.70 0.90
N TYR A 355 -6.48 -7.60 1.93
CA TYR A 355 -6.09 -7.20 3.27
C TYR A 355 -4.74 -6.45 3.30
N ARG A 356 -3.87 -6.71 2.34
CA ARG A 356 -2.67 -5.93 2.08
C ARG A 356 -2.96 -4.42 2.04
N THR A 357 -4.13 -4.03 1.55
CA THR A 357 -4.54 -2.62 1.47
C THR A 357 -4.81 -2.01 2.84
N LEU A 358 -5.32 -2.79 3.79
CA LEU A 358 -5.63 -2.37 5.15
C LEU A 358 -4.44 -2.54 6.11
N ALA A 359 -3.51 -3.40 5.79
CA ALA A 359 -2.43 -3.76 6.69
C ALA A 359 -1.52 -2.59 7.12
N PRO A 360 -1.15 -1.63 6.26
CA PRO A 360 -0.42 -0.43 6.68
C PRO A 360 -1.21 0.41 7.70
N MET A 361 -2.54 0.50 7.55
CA MET A 361 -3.40 1.21 8.52
C MET A 361 -3.47 0.46 9.85
N ALA A 362 -3.54 -0.89 9.84
CA ALA A 362 -3.43 -1.69 11.07
C ALA A 362 -2.09 -1.42 11.78
N TYR A 363 -1.02 -1.37 11.02
CA TYR A 363 0.32 -1.07 11.54
C TYR A 363 0.37 0.33 12.17
N PHE A 364 -0.18 1.35 11.51
CA PHE A 364 -0.32 2.71 12.04
C PHE A 364 -1.06 2.73 13.38
N MET A 365 -2.22 2.07 13.46
CA MET A 365 -3.01 1.99 14.68
C MET A 365 -2.24 1.34 15.83
N VAL A 366 -1.50 0.27 15.57
CA VAL A 366 -0.64 -0.39 16.55
C VAL A 366 0.51 0.52 17.00
N LEU A 367 1.17 1.22 16.08
CA LEU A 367 2.20 2.21 16.41
C LEU A 367 1.67 3.26 17.38
N TRP A 368 0.47 3.78 17.11
CA TRP A 368 -0.18 4.75 17.99
C TRP A 368 -0.42 4.19 19.39
N LEU A 369 -0.90 2.95 19.50
CA LEU A 369 -1.09 2.27 20.78
C LEU A 369 0.25 2.04 21.50
N LEU A 370 1.28 1.64 20.80
CA LEU A 370 2.63 1.47 21.36
C LEU A 370 3.21 2.78 21.90
N LEU A 371 3.02 3.89 21.19
CA LEU A 371 3.48 5.22 21.66
C LEU A 371 2.79 5.67 22.95
N ARG A 372 1.60 5.13 23.26
CA ARG A 372 0.86 5.38 24.51
C ARG A 372 1.23 4.45 25.67
N TRP A 373 2.05 3.42 25.42
CA TRP A 373 2.39 2.37 26.38
C TRP A 373 2.79 2.89 27.77
N GLN A 374 3.62 3.94 27.83
CA GLN A 374 4.13 4.47 29.10
C GLN A 374 3.08 5.25 29.90
N GLY A 375 2.16 5.93 29.21
CA GLY A 375 1.11 6.74 29.84
C GLY A 375 -0.10 5.93 30.33
N GLU A 376 -0.14 4.62 30.05
CA GLU A 376 -1.28 3.75 30.33
C GLU A 376 -0.96 2.74 31.44
N GLY A 377 -2.02 2.28 32.14
CA GLY A 377 -1.90 1.31 33.21
C GLY A 377 -1.57 -0.12 32.77
N ARG A 378 -1.31 -1.00 33.78
CA ARG A 378 -0.93 -2.41 33.52
C ARG A 378 -1.96 -3.16 32.65
N SER A 379 -3.26 -2.94 32.89
CA SER A 379 -4.32 -3.60 32.11
C SER A 379 -4.26 -3.27 30.61
N PHE A 380 -3.92 -2.01 30.25
CA PHE A 380 -3.69 -1.62 28.86
C PHE A 380 -2.51 -2.38 28.27
N ARG A 381 -1.39 -2.43 29.00
CA ARG A 381 -0.17 -3.09 28.54
C ARG A 381 -0.37 -4.59 28.31
N CYS A 382 -1.08 -5.26 29.23
CA CYS A 382 -1.42 -6.68 29.08
C CYS A 382 -2.35 -6.91 27.86
N ALA A 383 -3.37 -6.07 27.69
CA ALA A 383 -4.29 -6.20 26.57
C ALA A 383 -3.60 -5.91 25.21
N LEU A 384 -2.74 -4.88 25.17
CA LEU A 384 -1.95 -4.61 23.96
C LEU A 384 -0.96 -5.75 23.67
N ALA A 385 -0.29 -6.29 24.69
CA ALA A 385 0.60 -7.44 24.50
C ALA A 385 -0.16 -8.66 23.96
N ALA A 386 -1.36 -8.96 24.49
CA ALA A 386 -2.22 -10.03 23.98
C ALA A 386 -2.63 -9.79 22.53
N LEU A 387 -2.97 -8.55 22.17
CA LEU A 387 -3.30 -8.16 20.79
C LEU A 387 -2.10 -8.36 19.86
N LEU A 388 -0.89 -7.96 20.26
CA LEU A 388 0.33 -8.17 19.48
C LEU A 388 0.63 -9.65 19.29
N VAL A 389 0.47 -10.47 20.35
CA VAL A 389 0.63 -11.93 20.26
C VAL A 389 -0.37 -12.53 19.27
N PHE A 390 -1.65 -12.12 19.34
CA PHE A 390 -2.66 -12.55 18.40
C PHE A 390 -2.27 -12.20 16.95
N GLY A 391 -1.81 -10.96 16.71
CA GLY A 391 -1.34 -10.51 15.41
C GLY A 391 -0.12 -11.27 14.89
N ALA A 392 0.69 -11.86 15.79
CA ALA A 392 1.91 -12.58 15.46
C ALA A 392 1.69 -14.09 15.22
N LEU A 393 0.53 -14.66 15.58
CA LEU A 393 0.31 -16.11 15.59
C LEU A 393 0.59 -16.77 14.22
N MET A 394 0.28 -16.06 13.14
CA MET A 394 0.45 -16.56 11.76
C MET A 394 1.78 -16.17 11.12
N ALA A 395 2.70 -15.55 11.85
CA ALA A 395 4.01 -15.19 11.31
C ALA A 395 4.82 -16.40 10.75
N PRO A 396 4.89 -17.56 11.44
CA PRO A 396 5.61 -18.72 10.92
C PRO A 396 5.05 -19.19 9.57
N ASP A 397 3.73 -19.16 9.40
CA ASP A 397 3.08 -19.53 8.16
C ASP A 397 3.37 -18.50 7.04
N SER A 398 3.33 -17.22 7.37
CA SER A 398 3.69 -16.14 6.43
C SER A 398 5.14 -16.24 5.98
N TYR A 399 6.06 -16.58 6.86
CA TYR A 399 7.47 -16.84 6.51
C TYR A 399 7.61 -18.03 5.56
N ARG A 400 6.91 -19.13 5.82
CA ARG A 400 6.96 -20.32 4.94
C ARG A 400 6.43 -20.00 3.55
N HIS A 401 5.29 -19.34 3.46
CA HIS A 401 4.70 -18.97 2.18
C HIS A 401 5.56 -17.96 1.40
N ALA A 402 6.07 -16.92 2.06
CA ALA A 402 6.94 -15.95 1.40
C ALA A 402 8.28 -16.54 0.94
N ALA A 403 8.78 -17.57 1.63
CA ALA A 403 10.01 -18.28 1.26
C ALA A 403 9.78 -19.35 0.19
N ALA A 404 8.55 -19.87 0.08
CA ALA A 404 8.21 -20.95 -0.87
C ALA A 404 7.90 -20.42 -2.29
N ASP A 405 7.62 -19.11 -2.44
CA ASP A 405 7.35 -18.53 -3.75
C ASP A 405 8.61 -18.64 -4.61
N ASP A 406 8.52 -19.33 -5.75
CA ASP A 406 9.62 -19.42 -6.72
C ASP A 406 9.74 -18.11 -7.48
N ARG A 407 10.73 -17.29 -7.10
CA ARG A 407 11.00 -15.96 -7.64
C ARG A 407 12.34 -15.86 -8.34
N PHE A 408 12.99 -16.99 -8.59
CA PHE A 408 14.35 -17.06 -9.13
C PHE A 408 14.39 -17.76 -10.50
N PHE A 409 13.32 -17.60 -11.26
CA PHE A 409 13.21 -18.15 -12.61
C PHE A 409 14.16 -17.45 -13.58
N PRO A 410 14.62 -18.14 -14.64
CA PRO A 410 15.43 -17.55 -15.70
C PRO A 410 14.67 -16.41 -16.38
N ASP A 411 15.40 -15.38 -16.80
CA ASP A 411 14.83 -14.34 -17.66
C ASP A 411 14.46 -14.97 -19.00
N GLY A 412 13.16 -15.03 -19.29
CA GLY A 412 12.62 -15.58 -20.53
C GLY A 412 12.51 -14.55 -21.66
N SER A 413 13.15 -13.36 -21.49
CA SER A 413 13.25 -12.36 -22.55
C SER A 413 13.94 -12.93 -23.78
N THR A 414 13.43 -12.59 -24.96
CA THR A 414 14.06 -12.97 -26.24
C THR A 414 15.35 -12.21 -26.48
N GLY A 415 15.51 -11.05 -25.84
CA GLY A 415 16.61 -10.11 -26.07
C GLY A 415 16.59 -9.47 -27.47
N LEU A 416 15.48 -9.63 -28.20
CA LEU A 416 15.31 -9.02 -29.53
C LEU A 416 14.76 -7.59 -29.36
N ASP A 417 15.15 -6.73 -30.29
CA ASP A 417 14.62 -5.38 -30.38
C ASP A 417 13.37 -5.36 -31.27
N TYR A 418 12.22 -5.13 -30.66
CA TYR A 418 10.94 -5.01 -31.36
C TYR A 418 10.53 -3.56 -31.64
N SER A 419 11.38 -2.59 -31.38
CA SER A 419 11.07 -1.16 -31.57
C SER A 419 10.55 -0.81 -32.96
N ALA A 420 11.06 -1.49 -33.98
CA ALA A 420 10.64 -1.29 -35.37
C ALA A 420 9.20 -1.75 -35.68
N LEU A 421 8.59 -2.55 -34.79
CA LEU A 421 7.21 -3.03 -34.95
C LEU A 421 6.17 -2.05 -34.39
N PHE A 422 6.62 -1.02 -33.67
CA PHE A 422 5.74 -0.05 -33.00
C PHE A 422 5.99 1.36 -33.53
N SER A 423 5.02 2.23 -33.41
CA SER A 423 5.20 3.65 -33.75
C SER A 423 6.26 4.30 -32.85
N GLU A 424 6.96 5.33 -33.35
CA GLU A 424 8.00 6.04 -32.59
C GLU A 424 7.48 6.79 -31.35
N GLY A 425 6.18 7.08 -31.31
CA GLY A 425 5.53 7.77 -30.20
C GLY A 425 4.90 6.83 -29.16
N PRO A 426 4.30 7.41 -28.12
CA PRO A 426 3.48 6.63 -27.19
C PRO A 426 2.34 5.92 -27.93
N CYS A 427 2.23 4.61 -27.76
CA CYS A 427 1.18 3.79 -28.33
C CYS A 427 0.73 2.72 -27.31
N THR A 428 -0.36 2.04 -27.61
CA THR A 428 -0.98 1.07 -26.74
C THR A 428 -0.95 -0.32 -27.33
N LEU A 429 -0.55 -1.32 -26.53
CA LEU A 429 -0.52 -2.73 -26.87
C LEU A 429 -1.52 -3.51 -26.00
N GLY A 430 -2.52 -4.10 -26.62
CA GLY A 430 -3.43 -5.02 -25.98
C GLY A 430 -2.87 -6.45 -25.98
N LEU A 431 -2.88 -7.11 -24.83
CA LEU A 431 -2.51 -8.52 -24.71
C LEU A 431 -3.75 -9.39 -24.69
N TYR A 432 -3.88 -10.25 -25.69
CA TYR A 432 -4.97 -11.19 -25.82
C TYR A 432 -4.63 -12.51 -25.13
N GLY A 433 -5.27 -12.79 -23.99
CA GLY A 433 -5.12 -14.06 -23.29
C GLY A 433 -3.72 -14.36 -22.74
N TYR A 434 -2.82 -13.40 -22.69
CA TYR A 434 -1.48 -13.58 -22.13
C TYR A 434 -1.44 -13.41 -20.63
N ASP A 435 -0.64 -14.25 -19.97
CA ASP A 435 -0.09 -13.92 -18.66
C ASP A 435 1.00 -12.87 -18.85
N PHE A 436 0.84 -11.72 -18.19
CA PHE A 436 1.81 -10.66 -18.28
C PHE A 436 3.07 -11.04 -17.50
N SER A 437 4.14 -11.38 -18.21
CA SER A 437 5.42 -11.79 -17.65
C SER A 437 6.46 -10.67 -17.69
N GLN A 438 7.45 -10.75 -16.81
CA GLN A 438 8.59 -9.83 -16.82
C GLN A 438 9.36 -9.90 -18.15
N ALA A 439 9.46 -11.09 -18.76
CA ALA A 439 10.11 -11.28 -20.06
C ALA A 439 9.43 -10.45 -21.16
N LEU A 440 8.12 -10.59 -21.28
CA LEU A 440 7.34 -9.79 -22.23
C LEU A 440 7.44 -8.30 -21.92
N ALA A 441 7.37 -7.93 -20.65
CA ALA A 441 7.52 -6.54 -20.21
C ALA A 441 8.88 -5.92 -20.55
N LYS A 442 9.94 -6.72 -20.65
CA LYS A 442 11.27 -6.28 -21.10
C LYS A 442 11.36 -6.14 -22.62
N ASP A 443 10.79 -7.08 -23.35
CA ASP A 443 10.90 -7.13 -24.81
C ASP A 443 9.99 -6.10 -25.52
N VAL A 444 8.88 -5.70 -24.88
CA VAL A 444 8.05 -4.58 -25.39
C VAL A 444 8.75 -3.25 -25.13
N PRO A 445 8.86 -2.36 -26.15
CA PRO A 445 9.53 -1.07 -25.99
C PRO A 445 8.94 -0.20 -24.87
N PRO A 446 9.76 0.54 -24.12
CA PRO A 446 9.33 1.22 -22.88
C PRO A 446 8.28 2.33 -23.08
N GLN A 447 8.16 2.89 -24.28
CA GLN A 447 7.13 3.89 -24.62
C GLN A 447 5.75 3.28 -24.87
N VAL A 448 5.66 1.95 -25.01
CA VAL A 448 4.39 1.25 -25.29
C VAL A 448 3.63 1.00 -24.00
N GLY A 449 2.42 1.51 -23.93
CA GLY A 449 1.48 1.20 -22.84
C GLY A 449 0.88 -0.19 -23.05
N ILE A 450 0.96 -1.05 -22.01
CA ILE A 450 0.48 -2.43 -22.09
C ILE A 450 -0.88 -2.55 -21.41
N CYS A 451 -1.85 -3.11 -22.13
CA CYS A 451 -3.21 -3.37 -21.66
C CYS A 451 -3.43 -4.87 -21.53
N ILE A 452 -3.77 -5.33 -20.33
CA ILE A 452 -3.97 -6.74 -20.03
C ILE A 452 -5.47 -7.04 -19.90
N GLY A 453 -5.90 -8.24 -20.26
CA GLY A 453 -7.29 -8.69 -20.06
C GLY A 453 -8.22 -8.38 -21.21
N ILE A 454 -7.69 -8.19 -22.42
CA ILE A 454 -8.49 -8.14 -23.62
C ILE A 454 -8.94 -9.57 -23.98
N PHE A 455 -10.24 -9.80 -23.98
CA PHE A 455 -10.82 -11.13 -24.23
C PHE A 455 -11.93 -11.02 -25.28
N GLY A 456 -11.88 -11.88 -26.30
CA GLY A 456 -12.95 -12.10 -27.24
C GLY A 456 -12.90 -11.31 -28.54
N GLU A 457 -13.88 -11.57 -29.42
CA GLU A 457 -14.00 -10.97 -30.76
C GLU A 457 -14.25 -9.45 -30.72
N ASP A 458 -14.65 -8.92 -29.55
CA ASP A 458 -14.94 -7.50 -29.34
C ASP A 458 -13.69 -6.64 -29.04
N SER A 459 -12.49 -7.18 -29.29
CA SER A 459 -11.22 -6.45 -29.05
C SER A 459 -11.13 -5.09 -29.78
N HIS A 460 -11.86 -4.92 -30.89
CA HIS A 460 -11.96 -3.63 -31.61
C HIS A 460 -12.60 -2.51 -30.79
N GLY A 461 -13.43 -2.83 -29.81
CA GLY A 461 -14.08 -1.85 -28.92
C GLY A 461 -13.11 -1.15 -27.95
N TYR A 462 -11.91 -1.70 -27.75
CA TYR A 462 -10.94 -1.14 -26.79
C TYR A 462 -10.05 -0.04 -27.37
N GLY A 463 -10.03 0.14 -28.69
CA GLY A 463 -9.28 1.23 -29.31
C GLY A 463 -7.76 1.16 -29.17
N MET A 464 -7.19 -0.04 -28.95
CA MET A 464 -5.74 -0.24 -28.86
C MET A 464 -5.08 0.00 -30.22
N ASP A 465 -3.88 0.57 -30.20
CA ASP A 465 -3.11 0.77 -31.43
C ASP A 465 -2.59 -0.57 -31.99
N TYR A 466 -2.21 -1.46 -31.06
CA TYR A 466 -1.70 -2.80 -31.37
C TYR A 466 -2.38 -3.87 -30.51
N ILE A 467 -2.45 -5.10 -31.06
CA ILE A 467 -2.90 -6.29 -30.33
C ILE A 467 -1.89 -7.41 -30.57
N LEU A 468 -1.44 -8.05 -29.50
CA LEU A 468 -0.58 -9.24 -29.58
C LEU A 468 -1.42 -10.49 -29.30
N CYS A 469 -1.46 -11.42 -30.26
CA CYS A 469 -2.19 -12.67 -30.16
C CYS A 469 -1.24 -13.87 -30.22
N ARG A 470 -1.42 -14.85 -29.34
CA ARG A 470 -0.71 -16.13 -29.43
C ARG A 470 -1.19 -16.91 -30.66
N PRO A 471 -0.41 -17.87 -31.17
CA PRO A 471 -0.82 -18.71 -32.29
C PRO A 471 -2.13 -19.50 -32.05
N SER A 472 -2.46 -19.75 -30.78
CA SER A 472 -3.68 -20.47 -30.37
C SER A 472 -4.90 -19.57 -30.21
N ASP A 473 -4.71 -18.26 -30.20
CA ASP A 473 -5.79 -17.32 -29.90
C ASP A 473 -6.48 -16.87 -31.20
N PRO A 474 -7.77 -16.52 -31.16
CA PRO A 474 -8.46 -15.98 -32.33
C PRO A 474 -7.82 -14.64 -32.75
N SER A 475 -7.69 -14.44 -34.04
CA SER A 475 -7.21 -13.15 -34.60
C SER A 475 -8.24 -12.04 -34.31
N PRO A 476 -7.80 -10.79 -34.09
CA PRO A 476 -8.71 -9.67 -34.02
C PRO A 476 -9.44 -9.46 -35.35
N SER A 477 -10.57 -8.74 -35.31
CA SER A 477 -11.37 -8.49 -36.52
C SER A 477 -10.53 -7.83 -37.62
N PRO A 478 -10.50 -8.41 -38.84
CA PRO A 478 -9.73 -7.87 -39.96
C PRO A 478 -10.29 -6.53 -40.48
N GLU A 479 -11.47 -6.14 -40.02
CA GLU A 479 -12.07 -4.84 -40.33
C GLU A 479 -11.30 -3.69 -39.61
N TYR A 480 -10.76 -3.97 -38.45
CA TYR A 480 -10.11 -2.97 -37.59
C TYR A 480 -8.61 -3.16 -37.43
N TYR A 481 -8.10 -4.36 -37.72
CA TYR A 481 -6.69 -4.70 -37.49
C TYR A 481 -6.09 -5.45 -38.68
N SER A 482 -4.85 -5.13 -38.99
CA SER A 482 -4.02 -5.84 -39.98
C SER A 482 -2.75 -6.38 -39.33
N VAL A 483 -2.16 -7.44 -39.89
CA VAL A 483 -0.91 -7.98 -39.38
C VAL A 483 0.22 -6.96 -39.59
N SER A 484 0.83 -6.53 -38.49
CA SER A 484 2.00 -5.64 -38.48
C SER A 484 3.31 -6.43 -38.47
N GLY A 485 3.37 -7.55 -37.74
CA GLY A 485 4.60 -8.33 -37.66
C GLY A 485 4.47 -9.56 -36.76
N GLN A 486 5.62 -10.17 -36.44
CA GLN A 486 5.74 -11.30 -35.50
C GLN A 486 6.67 -10.90 -34.37
N MET A 487 6.25 -11.18 -33.15
CA MET A 487 7.12 -11.14 -31.99
C MET A 487 7.56 -12.59 -31.69
N GLU A 488 8.82 -12.90 -31.95
CA GLU A 488 9.34 -14.25 -31.79
C GLU A 488 9.17 -14.75 -30.34
N GLY A 489 8.64 -15.96 -30.17
CA GLY A 489 8.35 -16.52 -28.86
C GLY A 489 7.03 -16.05 -28.23
N TYR A 490 6.41 -15.00 -28.77
CA TYR A 490 5.15 -14.45 -28.23
C TYR A 490 3.97 -14.67 -29.19
N GLY A 491 4.04 -14.21 -30.44
CA GLY A 491 2.94 -14.40 -31.39
C GLY A 491 2.88 -13.31 -32.46
N THR A 492 1.68 -13.18 -33.03
CA THR A 492 1.42 -12.22 -34.14
C THR A 492 0.99 -10.88 -33.57
N LEU A 493 1.67 -9.82 -33.99
CA LEU A 493 1.31 -8.45 -33.71
C LEU A 493 0.40 -7.91 -34.80
N TYR A 494 -0.73 -7.36 -34.39
CA TYR A 494 -1.71 -6.70 -35.25
C TYR A 494 -1.72 -5.22 -34.95
N GLU A 495 -1.80 -4.39 -35.96
CA GLU A 495 -1.90 -2.93 -35.91
C GLU A 495 -3.29 -2.49 -36.31
N ARG A 496 -3.81 -1.48 -35.66
CA ARG A 496 -5.12 -0.88 -35.93
C ARG A 496 -5.06 -0.12 -37.30
N THR A 497 -6.03 -0.38 -38.15
CA THR A 497 -6.10 0.20 -39.51
C THR A 497 -6.87 1.51 -39.57
N HIS A 498 -7.71 1.84 -38.57
CA HIS A 498 -8.55 3.06 -38.56
C HIS A 498 -8.76 3.60 -37.13
#